data_dc3c1e99c2087a031ed05e1f8a1dd644
#
_entry.id   dc3c1e99c2087a031ed05e1f8a1dd644
#
_cell.length_a   1.000
_cell.length_b   1.000
_cell.length_c   1.000
_cell.angle_alpha   90.00
_cell.angle_beta   90.00
_cell.angle_gamma   90.00
#
_symmetry.space_group_name_H-M   'P 1'
#
loop_
_entity.id
_entity.type
_entity.pdbx_description
1 polymer ?
#
loop_
_entity_poly.entity_id
_entity_poly.type
_entity_poly.pdbx_seq_one_letter_code
_entity_poly.pdbx_strand_id
1 'polypeptide(L)'
;MTPGSHPGPTSVALPVAIREAMVEHARAEYPNEMCGVIVGDRDAAAGGQALRWEPARNAEASPMRYVVHPEDLLRLTIETDDADEVFWAIAHSHVRSPAVPSPTDIGAAQYPGALYILVSLSDDEVRAWRIVDGVSHEVGING
;
A
#
# COMPACT_ATOMS: atom_id res chain seq x y z
N MET A 1 -13.08 -22.83 -7.94
CA MET A 1 -11.90 -22.15 -7.41
C MET A 1 -11.18 -23.06 -6.44
N THR A 2 -9.87 -23.19 -6.57
CA THR A 2 -9.07 -24.03 -5.69
C THR A 2 -8.95 -23.40 -4.31
N PRO A 3 -9.03 -24.17 -3.21
CA PRO A 3 -8.75 -23.62 -1.88
C PRO A 3 -7.37 -22.93 -1.86
N GLY A 4 -7.33 -21.74 -1.30
CA GLY A 4 -6.11 -20.95 -1.25
C GLY A 4 -5.79 -20.15 -2.50
N SER A 5 -6.59 -20.28 -3.58
CA SER A 5 -6.39 -19.41 -4.73
C SER A 5 -7.01 -18.03 -4.48
N HIS A 6 -6.32 -17.02 -4.97
CA HIS A 6 -6.75 -15.63 -4.81
C HIS A 6 -6.94 -15.02 -6.19
N PRO A 7 -8.22 -14.94 -6.67
CA PRO A 7 -8.47 -14.32 -7.96
C PRO A 7 -8.03 -12.86 -7.96
N GLY A 8 -7.49 -12.46 -9.07
CA GLY A 8 -7.01 -11.10 -9.25
C GLY A 8 -5.80 -11.09 -10.17
N PRO A 9 -5.31 -9.91 -10.54
CA PRO A 9 -4.16 -9.81 -11.42
C PRO A 9 -2.89 -10.34 -10.76
N THR A 10 -2.03 -10.98 -11.55
CA THR A 10 -0.70 -11.41 -11.09
C THR A 10 0.32 -10.28 -11.21
N SER A 11 -0.02 -9.22 -11.93
CA SER A 11 0.77 -8.00 -12.02
C SER A 11 -0.17 -6.81 -12.18
N VAL A 12 0.32 -5.64 -11.80
CA VAL A 12 -0.41 -4.38 -11.90
C VAL A 12 0.46 -3.31 -12.54
N ALA A 13 -0.18 -2.34 -13.17
CA ALA A 13 0.50 -1.15 -13.67
C ALA A 13 0.56 -0.11 -12.55
N LEU A 14 1.77 0.28 -12.18
CA LEU A 14 1.99 1.36 -11.22
C LEU A 14 2.65 2.52 -11.97
N PRO A 15 1.93 3.62 -12.22
CA PRO A 15 2.51 4.77 -12.92
C PRO A 15 3.80 5.26 -12.26
N VAL A 16 4.79 5.56 -13.07
CA VAL A 16 6.11 6.01 -12.59
C VAL A 16 5.99 7.22 -11.67
N ALA A 17 5.13 8.18 -12.01
CA ALA A 17 4.95 9.37 -11.18
C ALA A 17 4.44 9.04 -9.78
N ILE A 18 3.53 8.07 -9.66
CA ILE A 18 3.02 7.62 -8.35
C ILE A 18 4.14 6.93 -7.57
N ARG A 19 4.88 6.03 -8.23
CA ARG A 19 6.00 5.32 -7.62
C ARG A 19 7.05 6.30 -7.09
N GLU A 20 7.43 7.28 -7.90
CA GLU A 20 8.41 8.28 -7.50
C GLU A 20 7.92 9.12 -6.32
N ALA A 21 6.65 9.51 -6.31
CA ALA A 21 6.07 10.27 -5.21
C ALA A 21 6.10 9.49 -3.89
N MET A 22 5.79 8.18 -3.93
CA MET A 22 5.88 7.32 -2.75
C MET A 22 7.30 7.20 -2.23
N VAL A 23 8.26 6.97 -3.11
CA VAL A 23 9.67 6.80 -2.73
C VAL A 23 10.22 8.10 -2.14
N GLU A 24 9.88 9.24 -2.74
CA GLU A 24 10.27 10.55 -2.22
C GLU A 24 9.70 10.78 -0.83
N HIS A 25 8.41 10.45 -0.63
CA HIS A 25 7.78 10.56 0.68
C HIS A 25 8.45 9.65 1.71
N ALA A 26 8.79 8.41 1.33
CA ALA A 26 9.49 7.48 2.21
C ALA A 26 10.84 8.03 2.67
N ARG A 27 11.58 8.65 1.76
CA ARG A 27 12.86 9.28 2.09
C ARG A 27 12.70 10.49 3.00
N ALA A 28 11.65 11.29 2.77
CA ALA A 28 11.37 12.48 3.58
C ALA A 28 10.98 12.14 5.01
N GLU A 29 10.31 11.00 5.22
CA GLU A 29 9.86 10.55 6.55
C GLU A 29 10.96 9.83 7.34
N TYR A 30 12.04 9.41 6.67
CA TYR A 30 13.14 8.75 7.35
C TYR A 30 13.59 9.56 8.60
N PRO A 31 13.79 8.95 9.78
CA PRO A 31 13.91 7.51 10.05
C PRO A 31 12.60 6.79 10.41
N ASN A 32 11.47 7.45 10.27
CA ASN A 32 10.17 6.84 10.54
C ASN A 32 9.63 6.15 9.30
N GLU A 33 8.75 5.16 9.49
CA GLU A 33 8.02 4.56 8.39
C GLU A 33 7.06 5.58 7.78
N MET A 34 7.10 5.71 6.47
CA MET A 34 6.12 6.45 5.68
C MET A 34 4.85 5.63 5.56
N CYS A 35 3.69 6.26 5.49
CA CYS A 35 2.46 5.60 5.07
C CYS A 35 1.59 6.52 4.22
N GLY A 36 0.67 5.89 3.51
CA GLY A 36 -0.30 6.60 2.68
C GLY A 36 -1.12 5.63 1.86
N VAL A 37 -1.89 6.17 0.94
CA VAL A 37 -2.85 5.43 0.13
C VAL A 37 -2.66 5.80 -1.34
N ILE A 38 -2.74 4.79 -2.21
CA ILE A 38 -2.96 5.05 -3.63
C ILE A 38 -4.45 4.90 -3.88
N VAL A 39 -5.05 5.96 -4.41
CA VAL A 39 -6.46 5.98 -4.77
C VAL A 39 -6.61 5.41 -6.17
N GLY A 40 -7.61 4.57 -6.36
CA GLY A 40 -7.93 3.98 -7.65
C GLY A 40 -9.40 4.12 -8.01
N ASP A 41 -9.73 3.78 -9.25
CA ASP A 41 -11.10 3.83 -9.74
C ASP A 41 -11.92 2.61 -9.30
N ARG A 42 -11.27 1.48 -9.09
CA ARG A 42 -11.85 0.23 -8.58
C ARG A 42 -10.78 -0.52 -7.80
N ASP A 43 -11.19 -1.54 -7.06
CA ASP A 43 -10.24 -2.39 -6.34
C ASP A 43 -9.16 -2.92 -7.28
N ALA A 44 -7.91 -2.92 -6.81
CA ALA A 44 -6.80 -3.50 -7.55
C ALA A 44 -7.06 -4.97 -7.88
N ALA A 45 -7.67 -5.70 -6.95
CA ALA A 45 -8.05 -7.10 -7.15
C ALA A 45 -9.06 -7.28 -8.28
N ALA A 46 -9.86 -6.26 -8.60
CA ALA A 46 -10.83 -6.28 -9.69
C ALA A 46 -10.30 -5.66 -10.99
N GLY A 47 -8.99 -5.38 -11.06
CA GLY A 47 -8.37 -4.78 -12.23
C GLY A 47 -8.44 -3.26 -12.29
N GLY A 48 -8.73 -2.59 -11.17
CA GLY A 48 -8.79 -1.13 -11.11
C GLY A 48 -7.44 -0.47 -11.40
N GLN A 49 -7.50 0.80 -11.78
CA GLN A 49 -6.32 1.59 -12.13
C GLN A 49 -5.94 2.53 -10.97
N ALA A 50 -4.64 2.63 -10.73
CA ALA A 50 -4.10 3.60 -9.78
C ALA A 50 -4.21 5.02 -10.36
N LEU A 51 -4.77 5.94 -9.58
CA LEU A 51 -5.04 7.31 -10.03
C LEU A 51 -4.08 8.34 -9.43
N ARG A 52 -3.80 8.24 -8.12
CA ARG A 52 -2.94 9.22 -7.44
C ARG A 52 -2.41 8.70 -6.11
N TRP A 53 -1.28 9.26 -5.69
CA TRP A 53 -0.71 9.05 -4.35
C TRP A 53 -1.26 10.07 -3.36
N GLU A 54 -1.77 9.58 -2.24
CA GLU A 54 -2.23 10.40 -1.12
C GLU A 54 -1.39 10.08 0.12
N PRO A 55 -0.43 10.95 0.47
CA PRO A 55 0.37 10.74 1.67
C PRO A 55 -0.47 10.89 2.93
N ALA A 56 -0.11 10.13 3.98
CA ALA A 56 -0.75 10.22 5.28
C ALA A 56 0.32 10.33 6.37
N ARG A 57 -0.10 10.81 7.53
CA ARG A 57 0.78 10.84 8.70
C ARG A 57 0.80 9.46 9.34
N ASN A 58 1.98 9.06 9.83
CA ASN A 58 2.13 7.88 10.66
C ASN A 58 1.87 8.28 12.11
N ALA A 59 0.75 7.85 12.67
CA ALA A 59 0.36 8.19 14.04
C ALA A 59 1.34 7.66 15.09
N GLU A 60 2.08 6.59 14.76
CA GLU A 60 3.09 6.01 15.66
C GLU A 60 4.44 6.75 15.59
N ALA A 61 4.69 7.48 14.51
CA ALA A 61 5.96 8.15 14.25
C ALA A 61 7.15 7.23 14.59
N SER A 62 7.14 6.02 14.04
CA SER A 62 8.06 4.94 14.42
C SER A 62 8.85 4.43 13.20
N PRO A 63 10.14 4.04 13.40
CA PRO A 63 10.90 3.35 12.36
C PRO A 63 10.54 1.87 12.22
N MET A 64 9.68 1.33 13.10
CA MET A 64 9.38 -0.10 13.19
C MET A 64 7.95 -0.45 12.83
N ARG A 65 7.04 0.52 12.83
CA ARG A 65 5.62 0.29 12.53
C ARG A 65 4.94 1.55 12.04
N TYR A 66 3.78 1.38 11.43
CA TYR A 66 2.95 2.50 11.03
C TYR A 66 1.51 2.27 11.44
N VAL A 67 0.81 3.38 11.68
CA VAL A 67 -0.65 3.45 11.77
C VAL A 67 -1.06 4.72 11.02
N VAL A 68 -1.89 4.58 10.01
CA VAL A 68 -2.41 5.76 9.32
C VAL A 68 -3.17 6.62 10.31
N HIS A 69 -2.80 7.90 10.39
CA HIS A 69 -3.41 8.81 11.34
C HIS A 69 -4.94 8.82 11.16
N PRO A 70 -5.72 8.65 12.24
CA PRO A 70 -7.20 8.54 12.12
C PRO A 70 -7.87 9.69 11.38
N GLU A 71 -7.39 10.91 11.53
CA GLU A 71 -7.94 12.07 10.82
C GLU A 71 -7.68 11.97 9.31
N ASP A 72 -6.49 11.51 8.92
CA ASP A 72 -6.14 11.33 7.52
C ASP A 72 -6.95 10.17 6.92
N LEU A 73 -7.11 9.07 7.66
CA LEU A 73 -7.90 7.94 7.21
C LEU A 73 -9.36 8.34 6.99
N LEU A 74 -9.93 9.10 7.92
CA LEU A 74 -11.31 9.58 7.81
C LEU A 74 -11.48 10.50 6.60
N ARG A 75 -10.57 11.45 6.43
CA ARG A 75 -10.60 12.38 5.29
C ARG A 75 -10.52 11.63 3.96
N LEU A 76 -9.57 10.71 3.84
CA LEU A 76 -9.39 9.92 2.62
C LEU A 76 -10.58 9.02 2.34
N THR A 77 -11.18 8.43 3.37
CA THR A 77 -12.38 7.60 3.23
C THR A 77 -13.55 8.40 2.69
N ILE A 78 -13.77 9.60 3.23
CA ILE A 78 -14.85 10.48 2.77
C ILE A 78 -14.60 10.94 1.34
N GLU A 79 -13.39 11.39 1.02
CA GLU A 79 -13.04 11.88 -0.31
C GLU A 79 -13.20 10.79 -1.38
N THR A 80 -12.77 9.56 -1.08
CA THR A 80 -12.92 8.46 -2.03
C THR A 80 -14.37 8.04 -2.21
N ASP A 81 -15.15 7.97 -1.13
CA ASP A 81 -16.57 7.66 -1.21
C ASP A 81 -17.31 8.70 -2.05
N ASP A 82 -17.05 9.99 -1.84
CA ASP A 82 -17.71 11.07 -2.57
C ASP A 82 -17.38 11.05 -4.07
N ALA A 83 -16.19 10.56 -4.44
CA ALA A 83 -15.73 10.52 -5.82
C ALA A 83 -15.98 9.17 -6.51
N ASP A 84 -16.64 8.21 -5.85
CA ASP A 84 -16.78 6.82 -6.33
C ASP A 84 -15.41 6.19 -6.61
N GLU A 85 -14.45 6.46 -5.75
CA GLU A 85 -13.10 5.91 -5.81
C GLU A 85 -12.86 4.99 -4.62
N VAL A 86 -11.74 4.27 -4.64
CA VAL A 86 -11.41 3.30 -3.59
C VAL A 86 -9.95 3.43 -3.19
N PHE A 87 -9.58 2.80 -2.08
CA PHE A 87 -8.18 2.56 -1.75
C PHE A 87 -7.68 1.41 -2.62
N TRP A 88 -6.92 1.77 -3.65
CA TRP A 88 -6.30 0.81 -4.57
C TRP A 88 -5.12 0.11 -3.90
N ALA A 89 -4.37 0.84 -3.08
CA ALA A 89 -3.27 0.29 -2.30
C ALA A 89 -3.08 1.08 -1.01
N ILE A 90 -2.67 0.37 0.03
CA ILE A 90 -2.13 0.97 1.24
C ILE A 90 -0.62 0.78 1.16
N ALA A 91 0.14 1.85 1.33
CA ALA A 91 1.59 1.80 1.20
C ALA A 91 2.27 2.25 2.48
N HIS A 92 3.40 1.62 2.78
CA HIS A 92 4.29 2.06 3.84
C HIS A 92 5.73 1.71 3.49
N SER A 93 6.68 2.30 4.22
CA SER A 93 8.09 2.02 4.02
C SER A 93 8.65 1.13 5.12
N HIS A 94 9.60 0.29 4.75
CA HIS A 94 10.50 -0.39 5.68
C HIS A 94 11.84 0.32 5.66
N VAL A 95 12.32 0.74 6.83
CA VAL A 95 13.56 1.53 6.92
C VAL A 95 14.79 0.65 6.81
N ARG A 96 14.76 -0.57 7.41
CA ARG A 96 15.94 -1.45 7.52
C ARG A 96 15.67 -2.89 7.10
N SER A 97 14.51 -3.18 6.56
CA SER A 97 14.12 -4.55 6.17
C SER A 97 13.70 -4.59 4.72
N PRO A 98 13.66 -5.79 4.12
CA PRO A 98 13.18 -5.95 2.74
C PRO A 98 11.73 -5.52 2.58
N ALA A 99 11.32 -5.31 1.33
CA ALA A 99 9.95 -4.93 0.97
C ALA A 99 9.00 -6.13 1.02
N VAL A 100 8.98 -6.83 2.15
CA VAL A 100 8.17 -8.02 2.41
C VAL A 100 7.31 -7.75 3.64
N PRO A 101 6.00 -8.06 3.61
CA PRO A 101 5.15 -7.83 4.77
C PRO A 101 5.65 -8.56 6.02
N SER A 102 5.73 -7.83 7.13
CA SER A 102 6.05 -8.41 8.43
C SER A 102 4.82 -9.12 9.00
N PRO A 103 4.98 -9.97 10.04
CA PRO A 103 3.82 -10.54 10.73
C PRO A 103 2.84 -9.47 11.24
N THR A 104 3.36 -8.33 11.71
CA THR A 104 2.53 -7.20 12.13
C THR A 104 1.75 -6.62 10.95
N ASP A 105 2.38 -6.45 9.80
CA ASP A 105 1.72 -5.96 8.58
C ASP A 105 0.59 -6.89 8.17
N ILE A 106 0.84 -8.19 8.18
CA ILE A 106 -0.15 -9.21 7.80
C ILE A 106 -1.32 -9.18 8.77
N GLY A 107 -1.05 -9.11 10.06
CA GLY A 107 -2.09 -9.09 11.09
C GLY A 107 -2.95 -7.83 11.07
N ALA A 108 -2.40 -6.72 10.60
CA ALA A 108 -3.11 -5.44 10.53
C ALA A 108 -3.87 -5.23 9.23
N ALA A 109 -3.70 -6.09 8.23
CA ALA A 109 -4.29 -5.90 6.90
C ALA A 109 -5.81 -6.06 6.95
N GLN A 110 -6.54 -5.03 6.47
CA GLN A 110 -8.00 -4.97 6.54
C GLN A 110 -8.66 -4.74 5.18
N TYR A 111 -7.88 -4.61 4.11
CA TYR A 111 -8.41 -4.26 2.78
C TYR A 111 -8.07 -5.37 1.78
N PRO A 112 -8.88 -6.45 1.73
CA PRO A 112 -8.56 -7.60 0.86
C PRO A 112 -8.62 -7.28 -0.64
N GLY A 113 -9.36 -6.25 -1.03
CA GLY A 113 -9.44 -5.80 -2.42
C GLY A 113 -8.30 -4.88 -2.85
N ALA A 114 -7.53 -4.36 -1.90
CA ALA A 114 -6.43 -3.45 -2.16
C ALA A 114 -5.08 -4.18 -2.17
N LEU A 115 -4.09 -3.55 -2.77
CA LEU A 115 -2.70 -3.98 -2.63
C LEU A 115 -2.09 -3.39 -1.36
N TYR A 116 -1.07 -4.05 -0.85
CA TYR A 116 -0.16 -3.53 0.15
C TYR A 116 1.19 -3.34 -0.52
N ILE A 117 1.61 -2.08 -0.65
CA ILE A 117 2.85 -1.75 -1.34
C ILE A 117 3.87 -1.34 -0.29
N LEU A 118 5.05 -1.95 -0.38
CA LEU A 118 6.15 -1.68 0.53
C LEU A 118 7.30 -1.05 -0.24
N VAL A 119 7.83 0.03 0.34
CA VAL A 119 9.05 0.68 -0.14
C VAL A 119 10.15 0.36 0.85
N SER A 120 11.15 -0.42 0.42
CA SER A 120 12.32 -0.69 1.25
C SER A 120 13.40 0.34 0.97
N LEU A 121 13.76 1.12 1.97
CA LEU A 121 14.83 2.10 1.84
C LEU A 121 16.21 1.47 1.90
N SER A 122 16.36 0.35 2.63
CA SER A 122 17.66 -0.35 2.71
C SER A 122 17.98 -1.10 1.43
N ASP A 123 16.98 -1.69 0.77
CA ASP A 123 17.17 -2.51 -0.42
C ASP A 123 16.88 -1.75 -1.72
N ASP A 124 16.36 -0.52 -1.61
CA ASP A 124 15.95 0.31 -2.75
C ASP A 124 14.96 -0.43 -3.67
N GLU A 125 13.93 -1.02 -3.06
CA GLU A 125 12.92 -1.80 -3.76
C GLU A 125 11.52 -1.32 -3.46
N VAL A 126 10.62 -1.49 -4.44
CA VAL A 126 9.17 -1.31 -4.28
C VAL A 126 8.51 -2.62 -4.70
N ARG A 127 7.74 -3.23 -3.81
CA ARG A 127 7.05 -4.50 -4.08
C ARG A 127 5.59 -4.38 -3.64
N ALA A 128 4.73 -5.07 -4.39
CA ALA A 128 3.30 -5.08 -4.13
C ALA A 128 2.84 -6.47 -3.70
N TRP A 129 1.88 -6.48 -2.77
CA TRP A 129 1.38 -7.71 -2.15
C TRP A 129 -0.14 -7.66 -2.04
N ARG A 130 -0.78 -8.81 -2.18
CA ARG A 130 -2.14 -9.04 -1.71
C ARG A 130 -2.06 -9.76 -0.36
N ILE A 131 -2.82 -9.28 0.62
CA ILE A 131 -2.89 -9.91 1.95
C ILE A 131 -4.34 -10.30 2.19
N VAL A 132 -4.61 -11.60 2.15
CA VAL A 132 -5.96 -12.16 2.28
C VAL A 132 -5.90 -13.33 3.23
N ASP A 133 -6.78 -13.33 4.22
CA ASP A 133 -6.90 -14.41 5.23
C ASP A 133 -5.56 -14.75 5.90
N GLY A 134 -4.77 -13.72 6.20
CA GLY A 134 -3.49 -13.89 6.88
C GLY A 134 -2.36 -14.40 6.01
N VAL A 135 -2.53 -14.42 4.69
CA VAL A 135 -1.51 -14.89 3.75
C VAL A 135 -1.16 -13.77 2.77
N SER A 136 0.13 -13.52 2.59
CA SER A 136 0.63 -12.54 1.63
C SER A 136 1.00 -13.22 0.31
N HIS A 137 0.60 -12.59 -0.80
CA HIS A 137 0.88 -13.06 -2.16
C HIS A 137 1.49 -11.90 -2.93
N GLU A 138 2.68 -12.09 -3.44
CA GLU A 138 3.33 -11.04 -4.22
C GLU A 138 2.64 -10.83 -5.56
N VAL A 139 2.51 -9.55 -5.95
CA VAL A 139 1.97 -9.12 -7.24
C VAL A 139 3.06 -8.35 -7.97
N GLY A 140 3.30 -8.71 -9.23
CA GLY A 140 4.31 -8.01 -10.03
C GLY A 140 3.90 -6.56 -10.32
N ILE A 141 4.89 -5.69 -10.47
CA ILE A 141 4.68 -4.28 -10.81
C ILE A 141 5.22 -4.03 -12.21
N ASN A 142 4.36 -3.49 -13.08
CA ASN A 142 4.75 -2.98 -14.39
C ASN A 142 4.76 -1.45 -14.32
N GLY A 143 5.75 -0.86 -14.89
CA GLY A 143 5.92 0.60 -14.88
C GLY A 143 5.18 1.33 -15.98
#